data_246c75c01ce35f00622502abef59dc6e
#
_entry.id   246c75c01ce35f00622502abef59dc6e
#
_cell.length_a   1.000
_cell.length_b   1.000
_cell.length_c   1.000
_cell.angle_alpha   90.00
_cell.angle_beta   90.00
_cell.angle_gamma   90.00
#
_symmetry.space_group_name_H-M   'P 1'
#
loop_
_entity.id
_entity.type
_entity.pdbx_description
1 polymer ?
#
loop_
_entity_poly.entity_id
_entity_poly.type
_entity_poly.pdbx_seq_one_letter_code
_entity_poly.pdbx_strand_id
1 'polypeptide(L)'
;MSSRSRDRGRTQVCGNREAQAKLRRAEQFMEVARLIKDEPDPDWASAAAALAVLAGISASDAACCKALGQRSRGQDHHDAEALLELIEPGGKNAVNAMRRLINLKDQAHYGFYNVAAQDLRSAITQAQRLIRFAREVLAR
;
A
#
# COMPACT_ATOMS: atom_id res chain seq x y z
N MET A 1 -8.33 -5.07 29.50
CA MET A 1 -8.19 -3.68 29.21
C MET A 1 -6.95 -3.36 28.41
N SER A 2 -5.84 -3.77 28.92
CA SER A 2 -4.55 -3.43 28.37
C SER A 2 -4.34 -3.89 26.93
N SER A 3 -4.76 -5.11 26.55
CA SER A 3 -4.52 -5.61 25.21
C SER A 3 -5.26 -4.80 24.14
N ARG A 4 -6.50 -4.39 24.42
CA ARG A 4 -7.27 -3.54 23.52
C ARG A 4 -6.64 -2.17 23.35
N SER A 5 -6.15 -1.61 24.47
CA SER A 5 -5.47 -0.32 24.43
C SER A 5 -4.20 -0.39 23.61
N ARG A 6 -3.45 -1.48 23.74
CA ARG A 6 -2.23 -1.68 22.96
C ARG A 6 -2.53 -1.81 21.48
N ASP A 7 -3.60 -2.54 21.14
CA ASP A 7 -3.98 -2.70 19.73
C ASP A 7 -4.35 -1.37 19.12
N ARG A 8 -5.09 -0.54 19.87
CA ARG A 8 -5.41 0.81 19.41
C ARG A 8 -4.19 1.70 19.30
N GLY A 9 -3.14 1.42 20.11
CA GLY A 9 -1.88 2.12 20.02
C GLY A 9 -1.14 1.89 18.71
N ARG A 10 -1.57 0.96 17.90
CA ARG A 10 -0.99 0.70 16.58
C ARG A 10 -1.49 1.66 15.51
N THR A 11 -2.38 2.56 15.84
CA THR A 11 -2.78 3.62 14.94
C THR A 11 -2.05 4.90 15.29
N GLN A 12 -1.90 5.76 14.31
CA GLN A 12 -1.29 7.07 14.50
C GLN A 12 -2.21 8.12 13.90
N VAL A 13 -2.47 9.17 14.68
CA VAL A 13 -3.24 10.32 14.21
C VAL A 13 -2.47 11.00 13.10
N CYS A 14 -3.18 11.37 12.04
CA CYS A 14 -2.60 12.08 10.90
C CYS A 14 -3.68 12.90 10.22
N GLY A 15 -3.27 13.92 9.49
CA GLY A 15 -4.20 14.81 8.84
C GLY A 15 -3.90 14.98 7.35
N ASN A 16 -4.45 16.06 6.80
CA ASN A 16 -4.38 16.30 5.37
C ASN A 16 -2.94 16.46 4.86
N ARG A 17 -2.08 17.12 5.63
CA ARG A 17 -0.68 17.32 5.22
C ARG A 17 0.04 15.98 5.09
N GLU A 18 -0.15 15.10 6.05
CA GLU A 18 0.45 13.77 6.03
C GLU A 18 -0.14 12.92 4.92
N ALA A 19 -1.44 13.06 4.66
CA ALA A 19 -2.09 12.37 3.56
C ALA A 19 -1.47 12.77 2.22
N GLN A 20 -1.27 14.06 2.00
CA GLN A 20 -0.63 14.57 0.78
C GLN A 20 0.79 14.03 0.62
N ALA A 21 1.57 14.04 1.71
CA ALA A 21 2.94 13.54 1.69
C ALA A 21 2.99 12.05 1.37
N LYS A 22 2.08 11.28 1.94
CA LYS A 22 2.01 9.83 1.69
C LYS A 22 1.60 9.53 0.26
N LEU A 23 0.70 10.31 -0.31
CA LEU A 23 0.30 10.13 -1.70
C LEU A 23 1.48 10.43 -2.64
N ARG A 24 2.21 11.53 -2.39
CA ARG A 24 3.38 11.83 -3.19
C ARG A 24 4.41 10.70 -3.14
N ARG A 25 4.63 10.15 -1.95
CA ARG A 25 5.58 9.04 -1.78
C ARG A 25 5.12 7.81 -2.54
N ALA A 26 3.83 7.50 -2.50
CA ALA A 26 3.28 6.38 -3.25
C ALA A 26 3.54 6.55 -4.75
N GLU A 27 3.30 7.75 -5.27
CA GLU A 27 3.53 8.05 -6.67
C GLU A 27 4.99 7.95 -7.06
N GLN A 28 5.89 8.39 -6.18
CA GLN A 28 7.34 8.28 -6.39
C GLN A 28 7.81 6.82 -6.42
N PHE A 29 7.36 6.01 -5.48
CA PHE A 29 7.68 4.58 -5.50
C PHE A 29 7.21 3.92 -6.79
N MET A 30 6.00 4.25 -7.24
CA MET A 30 5.45 3.68 -8.47
C MET A 30 6.24 4.14 -9.69
N GLU A 31 6.64 5.39 -9.73
CA GLU A 31 7.45 5.90 -10.83
C GLU A 31 8.74 5.12 -10.97
N VAL A 32 9.44 4.88 -9.85
CA VAL A 32 10.68 4.10 -9.89
C VAL A 32 10.41 2.66 -10.28
N ALA A 33 9.35 2.05 -9.75
CA ALA A 33 9.00 0.68 -10.11
C ALA A 33 8.82 0.55 -11.63
N ARG A 34 8.16 1.50 -12.26
CA ARG A 34 7.95 1.48 -13.71
C ARG A 34 9.23 1.67 -14.49
N LEU A 35 10.17 2.45 -13.98
CA LEU A 35 11.45 2.66 -14.65
C LEU A 35 12.29 1.39 -14.70
N ILE A 36 12.19 0.54 -13.68
CA ILE A 36 13.08 -0.62 -13.57
C ILE A 36 12.41 -1.96 -13.92
N LYS A 37 11.09 -1.98 -14.08
CA LYS A 37 10.34 -3.23 -14.23
C LYS A 37 10.71 -4.03 -15.48
N ASP A 38 11.21 -3.37 -16.53
CA ASP A 38 11.52 -3.99 -17.81
C ASP A 38 13.02 -4.21 -18.00
N GLU A 39 13.83 -4.01 -16.97
CA GLU A 39 15.26 -4.27 -17.05
C GLU A 39 15.52 -5.76 -17.31
N PRO A 40 16.54 -6.10 -18.13
CA PRO A 40 16.78 -7.50 -18.49
C PRO A 40 17.15 -8.40 -17.31
N ASP A 41 17.88 -7.86 -16.31
CA ASP A 41 18.26 -8.65 -15.15
C ASP A 41 17.02 -8.93 -14.29
N PRO A 42 16.68 -10.20 -14.05
CA PRO A 42 15.46 -10.54 -13.31
C PRO A 42 15.44 -10.03 -11.86
N ASP A 43 16.57 -9.67 -11.28
CA ASP A 43 16.60 -9.07 -9.94
C ASP A 43 15.83 -7.74 -9.92
N TRP A 44 15.80 -7.02 -11.03
CA TRP A 44 15.03 -5.79 -11.12
C TRP A 44 13.53 -6.01 -11.02
N ALA A 45 13.04 -7.16 -11.47
CA ALA A 45 11.61 -7.47 -11.32
C ALA A 45 11.22 -7.57 -9.84
N SER A 46 12.05 -8.20 -9.03
CA SER A 46 11.82 -8.29 -7.59
C SER A 46 11.88 -6.93 -6.92
N ALA A 47 12.84 -6.10 -7.31
CA ALA A 47 12.94 -4.73 -6.79
C ALA A 47 11.71 -3.90 -7.18
N ALA A 48 11.26 -4.01 -8.42
CA ALA A 48 10.07 -3.30 -8.88
C ALA A 48 8.83 -3.73 -8.11
N ALA A 49 8.68 -5.04 -7.88
CA ALA A 49 7.54 -5.56 -7.11
C ALA A 49 7.57 -5.04 -5.67
N ALA A 50 8.74 -5.01 -5.04
CA ALA A 50 8.89 -4.47 -3.70
C ALA A 50 8.49 -3.00 -3.63
N LEU A 51 8.90 -2.20 -4.61
CA LEU A 51 8.51 -0.79 -4.69
C LEU A 51 7.02 -0.62 -4.91
N ALA A 52 6.40 -1.49 -5.70
CA ALA A 52 4.95 -1.46 -5.90
C ALA A 52 4.21 -1.74 -4.58
N VAL A 53 4.70 -2.69 -3.78
CA VAL A 53 4.13 -2.97 -2.45
C VAL A 53 4.22 -1.72 -1.57
N LEU A 54 5.39 -1.09 -1.52
CA LEU A 54 5.58 0.14 -0.73
C LEU A 54 4.68 1.26 -1.22
N ALA A 55 4.49 1.39 -2.53
CA ALA A 55 3.58 2.38 -3.11
C ALA A 55 2.15 2.15 -2.63
N GLY A 56 1.69 0.90 -2.67
CA GLY A 56 0.34 0.56 -2.23
C GLY A 56 0.12 0.84 -0.75
N ILE A 57 1.09 0.48 0.09
CA ILE A 57 1.01 0.75 1.53
C ILE A 57 0.94 2.25 1.79
N SER A 58 1.79 3.03 1.12
CA SER A 58 1.79 4.48 1.28
C SER A 58 0.48 5.12 0.81
N ALA A 59 -0.08 4.63 -0.28
CA ALA A 59 -1.38 5.09 -0.77
C ALA A 59 -2.51 4.78 0.21
N SER A 60 -2.49 3.59 0.80
CA SER A 60 -3.43 3.20 1.84
C SER A 60 -3.36 4.16 3.03
N ASP A 61 -2.14 4.46 3.49
CA ASP A 61 -1.94 5.42 4.57
C ASP A 61 -2.51 6.79 4.20
N ALA A 62 -2.29 7.24 2.98
CA ALA A 62 -2.81 8.53 2.52
C ALA A 62 -4.33 8.58 2.61
N ALA A 63 -5.00 7.55 2.12
CA ALA A 63 -6.46 7.48 2.15
C ALA A 63 -6.99 7.47 3.58
N CYS A 64 -6.37 6.67 4.46
CA CYS A 64 -6.77 6.58 5.86
C CYS A 64 -6.56 7.90 6.60
N CYS A 65 -5.42 8.57 6.39
CA CYS A 65 -5.18 9.87 7.00
C CYS A 65 -6.24 10.89 6.60
N LYS A 66 -6.59 10.92 5.32
CA LYS A 66 -7.58 11.89 4.82
C LYS A 66 -8.98 11.58 5.32
N ALA A 67 -9.43 10.33 5.18
CA ALA A 67 -10.82 9.97 5.46
C ALA A 67 -11.08 9.74 6.94
N LEU A 68 -10.12 9.20 7.67
CA LEU A 68 -10.31 8.75 9.05
C LEU A 68 -9.51 9.53 10.07
N GLY A 69 -8.55 10.35 9.64
CA GLY A 69 -7.66 11.06 10.55
C GLY A 69 -6.66 10.19 11.27
N GLN A 70 -6.45 8.96 10.80
CA GLN A 70 -5.51 8.04 11.40
C GLN A 70 -5.07 7.00 10.39
N ARG A 71 -3.90 6.41 10.63
CA ARG A 71 -3.37 5.33 9.83
C ARG A 71 -2.84 4.23 10.74
N SER A 72 -2.69 3.03 10.19
CA SER A 72 -2.02 1.96 10.89
C SER A 72 -0.52 2.24 10.94
N ARG A 73 0.09 2.03 12.09
CA ARG A 73 1.54 2.12 12.23
C ARG A 73 2.16 0.79 12.68
N GLY A 74 1.32 -0.22 12.86
CA GLY A 74 1.78 -1.56 13.19
C GLY A 74 2.32 -2.28 11.97
N GLN A 75 2.97 -3.41 12.22
CA GLN A 75 3.49 -4.25 11.15
C GLN A 75 2.44 -5.22 10.63
N ASP A 76 1.32 -5.31 11.32
CA ASP A 76 0.23 -6.18 10.91
C ASP A 76 -0.64 -5.45 9.89
N HIS A 77 -0.58 -5.95 8.65
CA HIS A 77 -1.34 -5.36 7.56
C HIS A 77 -2.86 -5.56 7.70
N HIS A 78 -3.30 -6.47 8.57
CA HIS A 78 -4.71 -6.61 8.88
C HIS A 78 -5.28 -5.37 9.55
N ASP A 79 -4.47 -4.66 10.35
CA ASP A 79 -4.91 -3.40 10.94
C ASP A 79 -5.16 -2.35 9.85
N ALA A 80 -4.30 -2.31 8.84
CA ALA A 80 -4.48 -1.39 7.71
C ALA A 80 -5.73 -1.74 6.90
N GLU A 81 -5.99 -3.02 6.69
CA GLU A 81 -7.17 -3.46 5.97
C GLU A 81 -8.45 -3.06 6.71
N ALA A 82 -8.46 -3.22 8.04
CA ALA A 82 -9.61 -2.84 8.85
C ALA A 82 -9.92 -1.35 8.73
N LEU A 83 -8.89 -0.51 8.69
CA LEU A 83 -9.09 0.94 8.52
C LEU A 83 -9.59 1.27 7.11
N LEU A 84 -8.99 0.67 6.07
CA LEU A 84 -9.43 0.91 4.69
C LEU A 84 -10.90 0.56 4.50
N GLU A 85 -11.34 -0.53 5.10
CA GLU A 85 -12.72 -0.99 4.95
C GLU A 85 -13.73 0.04 5.44
N LEU A 86 -13.35 0.90 6.40
CA LEU A 86 -14.22 1.94 6.94
C LEU A 86 -14.45 3.11 5.98
N ILE A 87 -13.63 3.24 4.93
CA ILE A 87 -13.74 4.36 4.00
C ILE A 87 -14.81 4.05 2.96
N GLU A 88 -15.84 4.89 2.91
CA GLU A 88 -16.93 4.76 1.95
C GLU A 88 -17.01 5.99 1.04
N PRO A 89 -17.25 5.83 -0.25
CA PRO A 89 -17.30 4.58 -0.99
C PRO A 89 -15.90 4.08 -1.40
N GLY A 90 -15.80 2.80 -1.71
CA GLY A 90 -14.62 2.22 -2.34
C GLY A 90 -13.69 1.47 -1.40
N GLY A 91 -13.88 1.56 -0.09
CA GLY A 91 -12.97 0.95 0.88
C GLY A 91 -12.84 -0.57 0.72
N LYS A 92 -13.95 -1.26 0.46
CA LYS A 92 -13.91 -2.72 0.29
C LYS A 92 -13.07 -3.14 -0.91
N ASN A 93 -13.17 -2.41 -2.02
CA ASN A 93 -12.34 -2.69 -3.19
C ASN A 93 -10.88 -2.41 -2.90
N ALA A 94 -10.60 -1.35 -2.13
CA ALA A 94 -9.24 -1.04 -1.71
C ALA A 94 -8.65 -2.14 -0.83
N VAL A 95 -9.45 -2.71 0.07
CA VAL A 95 -9.02 -3.85 0.89
C VAL A 95 -8.62 -5.02 0.01
N ASN A 96 -9.42 -5.34 -1.01
CA ASN A 96 -9.09 -6.45 -1.91
C ASN A 96 -7.77 -6.22 -2.63
N ALA A 97 -7.54 -5.00 -3.10
CA ALA A 97 -6.27 -4.65 -3.74
C ALA A 97 -5.10 -4.79 -2.76
N MET A 98 -5.29 -4.32 -1.53
CA MET A 98 -4.25 -4.43 -0.50
C MET A 98 -3.93 -5.89 -0.18
N ARG A 99 -4.93 -6.73 -0.03
CA ARG A 99 -4.71 -8.16 0.26
C ARG A 99 -3.88 -8.83 -0.82
N ARG A 100 -4.23 -8.59 -2.08
CA ARG A 100 -3.49 -9.17 -3.21
C ARG A 100 -2.05 -8.69 -3.21
N LEU A 101 -1.86 -7.40 -2.92
CA LEU A 101 -0.53 -6.81 -2.90
C LEU A 101 0.33 -7.39 -1.78
N ILE A 102 -0.24 -7.54 -0.59
CA ILE A 102 0.48 -8.08 0.56
C ILE A 102 0.83 -9.56 0.35
N ASN A 103 -0.04 -10.32 -0.31
CA ASN A 103 0.25 -11.72 -0.64
C ASN A 103 1.48 -11.83 -1.55
N LEU A 104 1.73 -10.84 -2.40
CA LEU A 104 2.90 -10.81 -3.27
C LEU A 104 4.16 -10.33 -2.53
N LYS A 105 4.00 -9.67 -1.39
CA LYS A 105 5.10 -9.11 -0.62
C LYS A 105 6.12 -10.16 -0.22
N ASP A 106 5.66 -11.31 0.24
CA ASP A 106 6.55 -12.37 0.71
C ASP A 106 7.46 -12.86 -0.41
N GLN A 107 6.94 -12.97 -1.62
CA GLN A 107 7.75 -13.38 -2.76
C GLN A 107 8.84 -12.35 -3.07
N ALA A 108 8.48 -11.06 -3.02
CA ALA A 108 9.41 -9.97 -3.34
C ALA A 108 10.48 -9.78 -2.27
N HIS A 109 10.15 -9.99 -0.99
CA HIS A 109 11.02 -9.67 0.14
C HIS A 109 11.71 -10.88 0.75
N TYR A 110 11.07 -12.06 0.71
CA TYR A 110 11.56 -13.25 1.44
C TYR A 110 11.78 -14.46 0.56
N GLY A 111 11.39 -14.41 -0.71
CA GLY A 111 11.59 -15.52 -1.62
C GLY A 111 13.02 -15.66 -2.06
N PHE A 112 13.47 -16.89 -2.26
CA PHE A 112 14.78 -17.16 -2.83
C PHE A 112 14.80 -17.02 -4.35
N TYR A 113 13.63 -16.98 -4.96
CA TYR A 113 13.49 -16.92 -6.41
C TYR A 113 12.96 -15.56 -6.85
N ASN A 114 13.29 -15.19 -8.05
CA ASN A 114 12.82 -13.93 -8.62
C ASN A 114 11.30 -13.96 -8.81
N VAL A 115 10.69 -12.80 -8.67
CA VAL A 115 9.25 -12.63 -8.88
C VAL A 115 8.91 -12.89 -10.34
N ALA A 116 7.87 -13.69 -10.59
CA ALA A 116 7.42 -13.95 -11.95
C ALA A 116 6.86 -12.67 -12.58
N ALA A 117 6.98 -12.57 -13.91
CA ALA A 117 6.48 -11.40 -14.65
C ALA A 117 5.00 -11.12 -14.38
N GLN A 118 4.20 -12.19 -14.28
CA GLN A 118 2.78 -12.05 -13.97
C GLN A 118 2.54 -11.44 -12.60
N ASP A 119 3.33 -11.86 -11.61
CA ASP A 119 3.21 -11.35 -10.24
C ASP A 119 3.64 -9.89 -10.17
N LEU A 120 4.68 -9.52 -10.91
CA LEU A 120 5.09 -8.13 -11.01
C LEU A 120 3.98 -7.26 -11.62
N ARG A 121 3.37 -7.72 -12.71
CA ARG A 121 2.26 -6.99 -13.32
C ARG A 121 1.09 -6.85 -12.34
N SER A 122 0.80 -7.92 -11.60
CA SER A 122 -0.25 -7.88 -10.58
C SER A 122 0.07 -6.88 -9.49
N ALA A 123 1.29 -6.86 -8.99
CA ALA A 123 1.71 -5.91 -7.95
C ALA A 123 1.52 -4.48 -8.42
N ILE A 124 1.96 -4.16 -9.63
CA ILE A 124 1.81 -2.82 -10.19
C ILE A 124 0.34 -2.45 -10.35
N THR A 125 -0.48 -3.38 -10.84
CA THR A 125 -1.92 -3.14 -11.02
C THR A 125 -2.61 -2.85 -9.70
N GLN A 126 -2.33 -3.65 -8.66
CA GLN A 126 -2.98 -3.46 -7.36
C GLN A 126 -2.51 -2.16 -6.70
N ALA A 127 -1.22 -1.86 -6.78
CA ALA A 127 -0.70 -0.60 -6.26
C ALA A 127 -1.32 0.61 -6.97
N GLN A 128 -1.49 0.53 -8.29
CA GLN A 128 -2.17 1.58 -9.04
C GLN A 128 -3.61 1.80 -8.58
N ARG A 129 -4.32 0.72 -8.31
CA ARG A 129 -5.70 0.82 -7.79
C ARG A 129 -5.73 1.56 -6.46
N LEU A 130 -4.79 1.26 -5.58
CA LEU A 130 -4.70 1.95 -4.29
C LEU A 130 -4.33 3.42 -4.45
N ILE A 131 -3.41 3.74 -5.35
CA ILE A 131 -3.05 5.13 -5.63
C ILE A 131 -4.25 5.90 -6.18
N ARG A 132 -4.99 5.30 -7.12
CA ARG A 132 -6.19 5.93 -7.67
C ARG A 132 -7.24 6.17 -6.59
N PHE A 133 -7.45 5.17 -5.74
CA PHE A 133 -8.38 5.29 -4.62
C PHE A 133 -7.96 6.44 -3.69
N ALA A 134 -6.67 6.50 -3.34
CA ALA A 134 -6.17 7.57 -2.49
C ALA A 134 -6.37 8.95 -3.12
N ARG A 135 -6.12 9.08 -4.42
CA ARG A 135 -6.36 10.34 -5.12
C ARG A 135 -7.82 10.76 -5.04
N GLU A 136 -8.73 9.82 -5.23
CA GLU A 136 -10.16 10.08 -5.12
C GLU A 136 -10.55 10.51 -3.72
N VAL A 137 -10.04 9.82 -2.70
CA VAL A 137 -10.34 10.16 -1.31
C VAL A 137 -9.80 11.55 -0.96
N LEU A 138 -8.57 11.86 -1.38
CA LEU A 138 -7.99 13.17 -1.09
C LEU A 138 -8.71 14.31 -1.80
N ALA A 139 -9.40 14.02 -2.89
CA ALA A 139 -10.17 15.01 -3.65
C ALA A 139 -11.60 15.21 -3.11
N ARG A 140 -12.04 14.44 -2.16
CA ARG A 140 -13.40 14.53 -1.60
C ARG A 140 -13.61 15.76 -0.71
#